data_41bcb3a4b8808bf4b35d85cc31c560d9
#
_entry.id   41bcb3a4b8808bf4b35d85cc31c560d9
#
_cell.length_a   1.000
_cell.length_b   1.000
_cell.length_c   1.000
_cell.angle_alpha   90.00
_cell.angle_beta   90.00
_cell.angle_gamma   90.00
#
_symmetry.space_group_name_H-M   'P 1'
#
loop_
_entity.id
_entity.type
_entity.pdbx_description
1 polymer ?
#
loop_
_entity_poly.entity_id
_entity_poly.type
_entity_poly.pdbx_seq_one_letter_code
_entity_poly.pdbx_strand_id
1 'polypeptide(L)' 'MGYIVRTSDLFQMAKEVLDSGAKYVELEYLEEDRTDPADPIPPSINFSALDVLDHNVFYDFEDIDVLSPDQLD' A
#
# COMPACT_ATOMS: atom_id res chain seq x y z
N MET A 1 -4.31 -12.11 12.32
CA MET A 1 -4.98 -12.08 11.02
C MET A 1 -4.21 -11.21 10.05
N GLY A 2 -4.04 -11.70 8.84
CA GLY A 2 -3.33 -10.96 7.81
C GLY A 2 -4.27 -10.19 6.90
N TYR A 3 -3.69 -9.42 6.00
CA TYR A 3 -4.42 -8.69 4.98
C TYR A 3 -4.28 -9.42 3.65
N ILE A 4 -5.33 -9.39 2.85
CA ILE A 4 -5.34 -10.03 1.53
C ILE A 4 -5.20 -8.95 0.48
N VAL A 5 -4.17 -9.08 -0.36
CA VAL A 5 -3.94 -8.18 -1.49
C VAL A 5 -3.67 -9.02 -2.72
N ARG A 6 -3.85 -8.43 -3.90
CA ARG A 6 -3.48 -9.12 -5.13
C ARG A 6 -1.97 -9.22 -5.23
N THR A 7 -1.47 -10.42 -5.52
CA THR A 7 -0.02 -10.64 -5.67
C THR A 7 0.56 -9.75 -6.76
N SER A 8 -0.18 -9.54 -7.85
CA SER A 8 0.27 -8.67 -8.94
C SER A 8 0.44 -7.21 -8.50
N ASP A 9 -0.48 -6.71 -7.66
CA ASP A 9 -0.39 -5.35 -7.14
C ASP A 9 0.82 -5.22 -6.21
N LEU A 10 1.00 -6.19 -5.32
CA LEU A 10 2.14 -6.21 -4.41
C LEU A 10 3.46 -6.26 -5.17
N PHE A 11 3.54 -7.13 -6.18
CA PHE A 11 4.75 -7.25 -7.00
C PHE A 11 5.08 -5.95 -7.72
N GLN A 12 4.07 -5.34 -8.34
CA GLN A 12 4.27 -4.09 -9.08
C GLN A 12 4.76 -2.96 -8.18
N MET A 13 4.15 -2.81 -7.00
CA MET A 13 4.57 -1.78 -6.06
C MET A 13 5.97 -2.04 -5.52
N ALA A 14 6.28 -3.28 -5.19
CA ALA A 14 7.62 -3.65 -4.73
C ALA A 14 8.66 -3.36 -5.81
N LYS A 15 8.33 -3.63 -7.07
CA LYS A 15 9.22 -3.35 -8.19
C LYS A 15 9.46 -1.85 -8.35
N GLU A 16 8.41 -1.03 -8.26
CA GLU A 16 8.54 0.42 -8.36
C GLU A 16 9.43 0.98 -7.24
N VAL A 17 9.23 0.50 -6.02
CA VAL A 17 10.07 0.91 -4.89
C VAL A 17 11.52 0.52 -5.13
N LEU A 18 11.76 -0.70 -5.57
CA LEU A 18 13.11 -1.19 -5.85
C LEU A 18 13.77 -0.38 -6.98
N ASP A 19 13.02 -0.10 -8.05
CA ASP A 19 13.53 0.66 -9.20
C ASP A 19 13.84 2.11 -8.84
N SER A 20 13.20 2.65 -7.79
CA SER A 20 13.50 4.00 -7.31
C SER A 20 14.84 4.08 -6.57
N GLY A 21 15.44 2.94 -6.24
CA GLY A 21 16.69 2.87 -5.51
C GLY A 21 16.54 2.75 -4.01
N ALA A 22 15.32 2.72 -3.50
CA ALA A 22 15.07 2.56 -2.07
C ALA A 22 15.33 1.12 -1.65
N LYS A 23 16.05 0.94 -0.54
CA LYS A 23 16.33 -0.38 0.02
C LYS A 23 15.25 -0.85 1.00
N TYR A 24 14.52 0.09 1.57
CA TYR A 24 13.49 -0.19 2.57
C TYR A 24 12.19 0.49 2.19
N VAL A 25 11.09 -0.09 2.62
CA VAL A 25 9.76 0.46 2.40
C VAL A 25 8.97 0.31 3.69
N GLU A 26 8.22 1.35 4.03
CA GLU A 26 7.26 1.31 5.13
C GLU A 26 5.88 1.02 4.58
N LEU A 27 5.19 0.08 5.20
CA LEU A 27 3.83 -0.29 4.82
C LEU A 27 2.87 0.19 5.90
N GLU A 28 1.83 0.92 5.49
CA GLU A 28 0.83 1.42 6.40
C GLU A 28 -0.55 0.94 5.96
N TYR A 29 -1.28 0.30 6.89
CA TYR A 29 -2.66 -0.10 6.65
C TYR A 29 -3.59 1.08 6.89
N LEU A 30 -4.40 1.39 5.88
CA LEU A 30 -5.40 2.45 5.95
C LEU A 30 -6.77 1.79 6.03
N GLU A 31 -7.48 2.00 7.14
CA GLU A 31 -8.79 1.44 7.34
C GLU A 31 -9.80 2.01 6.36
N GLU A 32 -10.84 1.22 6.06
CA GLU A 32 -11.94 1.72 5.26
C GLU A 32 -12.61 2.90 5.97
N ASP A 33 -13.02 3.87 5.18
CA ASP A 33 -13.74 5.04 5.67
C ASP A 33 -15.13 5.05 5.08
N ARG A 34 -16.14 4.94 5.95
CA ARG A 34 -17.55 4.97 5.58
C ARG A 34 -18.26 6.20 6.11
N THR A 35 -17.51 7.25 6.43
CA THR A 35 -18.06 8.52 6.92
C THR A 35 -19.04 9.11 5.90
N ASP A 36 -18.72 8.99 4.61
CA ASP A 36 -19.63 9.36 3.53
C ASP A 36 -20.24 8.11 2.89
N PRO A 37 -21.51 7.79 3.16
CA PRO A 37 -22.15 6.61 2.59
C PRO A 37 -22.24 6.62 1.07
N ALA A 38 -22.20 7.82 0.45
CA ALA A 38 -22.27 7.95 -1.00
C ALA A 38 -20.93 7.68 -1.68
N ASP A 39 -19.82 7.82 -0.93
CA ASP A 39 -18.48 7.63 -1.48
C ASP A 39 -17.57 7.00 -0.42
N PRO A 40 -17.79 5.71 -0.09
CA PRO A 40 -16.94 5.03 0.89
C PRO A 40 -15.54 4.80 0.33
N ILE A 41 -14.54 4.98 1.18
CA ILE A 41 -13.15 4.74 0.83
C ILE A 41 -12.80 3.30 1.24
N PRO A 42 -12.42 2.43 0.32
CA PRO A 42 -12.06 1.05 0.66
C PRO A 42 -10.74 0.99 1.44
N PRO A 43 -10.50 -0.08 2.19
CA PRO A 43 -9.23 -0.25 2.87
C PRO A 43 -8.08 -0.45 1.88
N SER A 44 -6.91 0.02 2.26
CA SER A 44 -5.74 -0.08 1.38
C SER A 44 -4.46 -0.17 2.20
N ILE A 45 -3.36 -0.50 1.53
CA ILE A 45 -2.02 -0.46 2.12
C ILE A 45 -1.21 0.55 1.32
N ASN A 46 -0.69 1.54 2.03
CA ASN A 46 0.17 2.56 1.47
C ASN A 46 1.62 2.12 1.52
N PHE A 47 2.34 2.38 0.44
CA PHE A 47 3.77 2.09 0.34
C PHE A 47 4.54 3.41 0.39
N SER A 48 5.47 3.52 1.34
CA SER A 48 6.35 4.68 1.47
C SER A 48 7.79 4.22 1.42
N ALA A 49 8.56 4.74 0.47
CA ALA A 49 9.96 4.38 0.35
C ALA A 49 10.81 5.20 1.31
N LEU A 50 11.75 4.54 1.97
CA LEU A 50 12.68 5.18 2.88
C LEU A 50 14.04 5.31 2.20
N ASP A 51 14.62 6.51 2.29
CA ASP A 51 16.00 6.73 1.90
C ASP A 51 16.91 6.27 3.05
N VAL A 52 17.81 5.34 2.76
CA VAL A 52 18.72 4.78 3.74
C VAL A 52 19.72 5.82 4.23
N LEU A 53 20.10 6.77 3.38
CA LEU A 53 21.10 7.78 3.71
C LEU A 53 20.50 8.96 4.48
N ASP A 54 19.22 9.21 4.29
CA ASP A 54 18.52 10.28 4.98
C ASP A 54 17.14 9.77 5.39
N HIS A 55 17.03 9.35 6.65
CA HIS A 55 15.81 8.76 7.20
C HIS A 55 14.62 9.71 7.23
N ASN A 56 14.80 10.97 6.86
CA ASN A 56 13.74 11.96 6.86
C ASN A 56 13.10 12.15 5.49
N VAL A 57 13.62 11.50 4.46
CA VAL A 57 13.10 11.63 3.10
C VAL A 57 12.22 10.43 2.77
N PHE A 58 10.96 10.71 2.49
CA PHE A 58 9.98 9.69 2.10
C PHE A 58 9.47 9.99 0.70
N TYR A 59 9.31 8.94 -0.07
CA TYR A 59 8.54 9.00 -1.30
C TYR A 59 7.29 8.16 -1.10
N ASP A 60 6.13 8.80 -1.25
CA ASP A 60 4.86 8.10 -1.18
C ASP A 60 4.55 7.48 -2.54
N PHE A 61 4.32 6.19 -2.53
CA PHE A 61 3.83 5.46 -3.70
C PHE A 61 2.32 5.28 -3.59
N GLU A 62 1.74 4.75 -4.65
CA GLU A 62 0.31 4.49 -4.67
C GLU A 62 -0.07 3.40 -3.67
N ASP A 63 -1.31 3.45 -3.22
CA ASP A 63 -1.88 2.43 -2.35
C ASP A 63 -2.29 1.22 -3.18
N ILE A 64 -2.27 0.03 -2.55
CA ILE A 64 -2.87 -1.16 -3.14
C ILE A 64 -4.12 -1.54 -2.35
N ASP A 65 -5.09 -2.13 -3.03
CA ASP A 65 -6.36 -2.52 -2.41
C ASP A 65 -6.18 -3.69 -1.45
N VAL A 66 -6.81 -3.60 -0.29
CA VAL A 66 -6.97 -4.74 0.61
C VAL A 66 -8.33 -5.35 0.33
N LEU A 67 -8.35 -6.65 0.06
CA LEU A 67 -9.55 -7.36 -0.36
C LEU A 67 -10.18 -8.11 0.80
N SER A 68 -11.51 -8.19 0.81
CA SER A 68 -12.21 -9.10 1.70
C SER A 68 -12.33 -10.47 1.02
N PRO A 69 -12.54 -11.56 1.79
CA PRO A 69 -12.73 -12.88 1.20
C PRO A 69 -13.84 -12.95 0.16
N ASP A 70 -14.85 -12.09 0.26
CA ASP A 70 -15.97 -12.04 -0.67
C ASP A 70 -15.58 -11.49 -2.04
N GLN A 71 -14.45 -10.82 -2.14
CA GLN A 71 -13.96 -10.20 -3.37
C GLN A 71 -12.98 -11.10 -4.13
N LEU A 72 -12.70 -12.28 -3.61
CA LEU A 72 -11.77 -13.21 -4.25
C LEU A 72 -12.47 -13.98 -5.38
N ASP A 73 -11.78 -14.12 -6.48
CA ASP A 73 -12.26 -14.91 -7.63
C ASP A 73 -12.13 -16.41 -7.39
#